data_f2f61a75164ee560cf699644154e61f7
#
_entry.id   f2f61a75164ee560cf699644154e61f7
#
_cell.length_a   1.000
_cell.length_b   1.000
_cell.length_c   1.000
_cell.angle_alpha   90.00
_cell.angle_beta   90.00
_cell.angle_gamma   90.00
#
_symmetry.space_group_name_H-M   'P 1'
#
loop_
_entity.id
_entity.type
_entity.pdbx_description
1 polymer ?
#
loop_
_entity_poly.entity_id
_entity_poly.type
_entity_poly.pdbx_seq_one_letter_code
_entity_poly.pdbx_strand_id
1 'polypeptide(L)'
;MSDSIKYLLEENKAPKFWYNINADLPSPPPPPLHPGTKQPAGPDDFAPLFPMSLIMQEVSTEREIEIPEPVREVYKQWRPSPLFRARRLEKFLDTPAKIYYKYEGVSPTGSHKPNTAVPQAFFNKEEGISKIFTETGAGQWGSSLAFAGQIFGIDIEVFMVKVSFDHKPYRKLMMQSFGANCHASPSNLTDFGNKLLSENPDNPGSLGIAISEAIEATVKSGGKAKYSLGSVLGHVLMHQTINGNEAIMQMEMAGDYPDIIVGCTGGGSNLSGLMFPFLGQQLRGGQKIDIIGCEPASCPSFTKGKYAYDHGDMAKMTPLIKMHTLGSDFLPPANHSGGLRYHGMSYHLSPVSYTHLTLPTSDLV
;
A
#
# COMPACT_ATOMS: atom_id res chain seq x y z
N MET A 1 -6.96 36.29 -2.81
CA MET A 1 -6.94 34.80 -2.81
C MET A 1 -6.68 34.34 -4.23
N SER A 2 -5.79 33.40 -4.44
CA SER A 2 -5.48 32.86 -5.77
C SER A 2 -6.73 32.22 -6.38
N ASP A 3 -7.08 32.57 -7.63
CA ASP A 3 -8.15 31.90 -8.39
C ASP A 3 -7.75 30.52 -8.90
N SER A 4 -6.55 30.07 -8.58
CA SER A 4 -6.01 28.80 -9.01
C SER A 4 -6.85 27.63 -8.46
N ILE A 5 -7.05 26.65 -9.31
CA ILE A 5 -7.68 25.37 -8.95
C ILE A 5 -6.71 24.19 -9.00
N LYS A 6 -5.48 24.42 -9.48
CA LYS A 6 -4.43 23.41 -9.60
C LYS A 6 -3.14 23.95 -9.00
N TYR A 7 -2.58 23.20 -8.07
CA TYR A 7 -1.31 23.47 -7.41
C TYR A 7 -0.34 22.37 -7.79
N LEU A 8 0.72 22.74 -8.49
CA LEU A 8 1.76 21.86 -8.98
C LEU A 8 3.11 22.40 -8.54
N LEU A 9 3.91 21.62 -7.86
CA LEU A 9 5.28 21.97 -7.52
C LEU A 9 6.16 21.90 -8.76
N GLU A 10 7.18 22.73 -8.78
CA GLU A 10 8.29 22.60 -9.74
C GLU A 10 9.05 21.30 -9.44
N GLU A 11 9.62 20.69 -10.48
CA GLU A 11 10.33 19.41 -10.38
C GLU A 11 11.49 19.46 -9.36
N ASN A 12 12.22 20.56 -9.31
CA ASN A 12 13.33 20.78 -8.39
C ASN A 12 12.90 20.89 -6.91
N LYS A 13 11.60 21.07 -6.64
CA LYS A 13 10.99 21.12 -5.30
C LYS A 13 10.39 19.77 -4.89
N ALA A 14 10.52 18.73 -5.73
CA ALA A 14 10.07 17.39 -5.36
C ALA A 14 10.79 16.92 -4.07
N PRO A 15 10.07 16.26 -3.13
CA PRO A 15 10.67 15.75 -1.91
C PRO A 15 11.84 14.80 -2.19
N LYS A 16 12.92 14.94 -1.41
CA LYS A 16 14.11 14.07 -1.49
C LYS A 16 14.12 12.97 -0.43
N PHE A 17 13.17 13.00 0.49
CA PHE A 17 13.05 12.08 1.62
C PHE A 17 11.62 11.57 1.74
N TRP A 18 11.48 10.32 2.16
CA TRP A 18 10.24 9.80 2.70
C TRP A 18 10.17 10.14 4.18
N TYR A 19 8.97 10.39 4.66
CA TYR A 19 8.72 10.60 6.08
C TYR A 19 8.39 9.26 6.77
N ASN A 20 9.10 8.97 7.86
CA ASN A 20 8.87 7.77 8.67
C ASN A 20 8.14 8.15 9.96
N ILE A 21 6.89 7.70 10.08
CA ILE A 21 6.06 7.98 11.25
C ILE A 21 6.59 7.37 12.55
N ASN A 22 7.40 6.29 12.48
CA ASN A 22 7.97 5.64 13.66
C ASN A 22 8.78 6.58 14.54
N ALA A 23 9.39 7.61 13.94
CA ALA A 23 10.17 8.60 14.68
C ALA A 23 9.34 9.50 15.59
N ASP A 24 8.05 9.63 15.34
CA ASP A 24 7.15 10.56 16.03
C ASP A 24 6.01 9.85 16.79
N LEU A 25 5.84 8.53 16.62
CA LEU A 25 4.84 7.77 17.37
C LEU A 25 5.17 7.76 18.88
N PRO A 26 4.18 7.96 19.77
CA PRO A 26 4.38 7.90 21.22
C PRO A 26 4.92 6.57 21.74
N SER A 27 4.65 5.50 21.02
CA SER A 27 5.17 4.15 21.27
C SER A 27 5.30 3.40 19.93
N PRO A 28 6.33 2.54 19.80
CA PRO A 28 6.50 1.75 18.58
C PRO A 28 5.31 0.77 18.41
N PRO A 29 4.98 0.40 17.18
CA PRO A 29 4.03 -0.68 16.93
C PRO A 29 4.49 -1.98 17.59
N PRO A 30 3.56 -2.85 18.05
CA PRO A 30 3.92 -4.17 18.56
C PRO A 30 4.73 -4.96 17.53
N PRO A 31 5.81 -5.66 17.94
CA PRO A 31 6.69 -6.36 17.00
C PRO A 31 5.94 -7.49 16.29
N PRO A 32 6.26 -7.78 15.01
CA PRO A 32 5.82 -8.99 14.35
C PRO A 32 6.29 -10.24 15.10
N LEU A 33 5.53 -11.35 15.00
CA LEU A 33 5.89 -12.61 15.62
C LEU A 33 6.17 -13.67 14.55
N HIS A 34 7.20 -14.48 14.79
CA HIS A 34 7.54 -15.60 13.92
C HIS A 34 6.37 -16.61 13.87
N PRO A 35 5.95 -17.08 12.68
CA PRO A 35 4.73 -17.89 12.53
C PRO A 35 4.77 -19.21 13.30
N GLY A 36 5.93 -19.83 13.42
CA GLY A 36 6.10 -21.11 14.14
C GLY A 36 6.30 -20.95 15.64
N THR A 37 7.27 -20.11 16.05
CA THR A 37 7.68 -19.99 17.45
C THR A 37 6.84 -19.04 18.27
N LYS A 38 6.13 -18.11 17.62
CA LYS A 38 5.36 -17.00 18.23
C LYS A 38 6.22 -16.04 19.07
N GLN A 39 7.53 -16.10 18.93
CA GLN A 39 8.45 -15.12 19.51
C GLN A 39 8.59 -13.91 18.56
N PRO A 40 9.03 -12.74 19.06
CA PRO A 40 9.32 -11.60 18.21
C PRO A 40 10.22 -11.97 17.03
N ALA A 41 9.79 -11.62 15.82
CA ALA A 41 10.53 -11.88 14.60
C ALA A 41 11.59 -10.79 14.39
N GLY A 42 12.82 -11.21 14.07
CA GLY A 42 13.92 -10.33 13.73
C GLY A 42 14.08 -10.14 12.21
N PRO A 43 15.04 -9.30 11.79
CA PRO A 43 15.34 -9.08 10.37
C PRO A 43 15.59 -10.37 9.58
N ASP A 44 16.27 -11.34 10.17
CA ASP A 44 16.61 -12.62 9.52
C ASP A 44 15.38 -13.48 9.20
N ASP A 45 14.30 -13.33 9.96
CA ASP A 45 13.04 -14.05 9.71
C ASP A 45 12.31 -13.50 8.45
N PHE A 46 12.61 -12.26 8.05
CA PHE A 46 12.07 -11.64 6.85
C PHE A 46 12.99 -11.77 5.63
N ALA A 47 14.27 -12.04 5.84
CA ALA A 47 15.28 -12.12 4.78
C ALA A 47 14.94 -13.14 3.67
N PRO A 48 14.26 -14.28 3.92
CA PRO A 48 13.82 -15.15 2.84
C PRO A 48 12.83 -14.49 1.86
N LEU A 49 12.04 -13.49 2.33
CA LEU A 49 10.99 -12.86 1.56
C LEU A 49 11.41 -11.51 0.97
N PHE A 50 12.17 -10.70 1.69
CA PHE A 50 12.47 -9.32 1.32
C PHE A 50 13.99 -9.07 1.22
N PRO A 51 14.41 -8.10 0.39
CA PRO A 51 15.80 -7.63 0.41
C PRO A 51 16.09 -6.92 1.74
N MET A 52 17.33 -7.02 2.22
CA MET A 52 17.73 -6.45 3.51
C MET A 52 17.51 -4.95 3.60
N SER A 53 17.72 -4.23 2.51
CA SER A 53 17.47 -2.77 2.45
C SER A 53 16.03 -2.39 2.82
N LEU A 54 15.02 -3.17 2.39
CA LEU A 54 13.62 -2.94 2.75
C LEU A 54 13.33 -3.35 4.20
N ILE A 55 13.97 -4.42 4.69
CA ILE A 55 13.85 -4.85 6.09
C ILE A 55 14.42 -3.78 7.03
N MET A 56 15.57 -3.20 6.68
CA MET A 56 16.15 -2.11 7.48
C MET A 56 15.28 -0.85 7.47
N GLN A 57 14.60 -0.56 6.39
CA GLN A 57 13.61 0.52 6.34
C GLN A 57 12.38 0.22 7.22
N GLU A 58 11.95 -1.05 7.27
CA GLU A 58 10.83 -1.48 8.11
C GLU A 58 11.07 -1.25 9.60
N VAL A 59 12.29 -1.45 10.06
CA VAL A 59 12.68 -1.32 11.49
C VAL A 59 13.31 0.04 11.82
N SER A 60 13.49 0.93 10.83
CA SER A 60 14.12 2.23 11.03
C SER A 60 13.31 3.13 11.96
N THR A 61 14.02 3.90 12.78
CA THR A 61 13.48 4.98 13.61
C THR A 61 13.91 6.36 13.11
N GLU A 62 14.69 6.43 12.04
CA GLU A 62 15.05 7.69 11.39
C GLU A 62 13.81 8.36 10.81
N ARG A 63 13.63 9.66 11.06
CA ARG A 63 12.44 10.41 10.62
C ARG A 63 12.39 10.60 9.12
N GLU A 64 13.53 10.84 8.50
CA GLU A 64 13.68 11.10 7.07
C GLU A 64 14.56 10.02 6.46
N ILE A 65 14.01 9.28 5.51
CA ILE A 65 14.75 8.26 4.76
C ILE A 65 14.96 8.80 3.35
N GLU A 66 16.23 8.91 2.94
CA GLU A 66 16.55 9.45 1.63
C GLU A 66 15.98 8.59 0.49
N ILE A 67 15.37 9.27 -0.49
CA ILE A 67 14.91 8.64 -1.72
C ILE A 67 16.13 8.50 -2.66
N PRO A 68 16.57 7.29 -3.02
CA PRO A 68 17.69 7.08 -3.92
C PRO A 68 17.53 7.85 -5.23
N GLU A 69 18.63 8.39 -5.77
CA GLU A 69 18.56 9.17 -7.01
C GLU A 69 17.94 8.40 -8.18
N PRO A 70 18.25 7.10 -8.44
CA PRO A 70 17.58 6.34 -9.49
C PRO A 70 16.05 6.26 -9.33
N VAL A 71 15.58 6.18 -8.08
CA VAL A 71 14.14 6.19 -7.76
C VAL A 71 13.54 7.57 -8.06
N ARG A 72 14.22 8.66 -7.68
CA ARG A 72 13.78 10.03 -7.97
C ARG A 72 13.71 10.29 -9.48
N GLU A 73 14.68 9.79 -10.25
CA GLU A 73 14.68 9.93 -11.73
C GLU A 73 13.43 9.23 -12.33
N VAL A 74 13.07 8.06 -11.84
CA VAL A 74 11.83 7.40 -12.29
C VAL A 74 10.59 8.21 -11.87
N TYR A 75 10.57 8.74 -10.65
CA TYR A 75 9.47 9.55 -10.13
C TYR A 75 9.19 10.80 -10.97
N LYS A 76 10.18 11.43 -11.59
CA LYS A 76 10.02 12.60 -12.46
C LYS A 76 9.04 12.37 -13.61
N GLN A 77 8.76 11.12 -13.99
CA GLN A 77 7.78 10.81 -15.05
C GLN A 77 6.34 11.22 -14.68
N TRP A 78 6.00 11.35 -13.39
CA TRP A 78 4.65 11.73 -12.95
C TRP A 78 4.61 12.62 -11.71
N ARG A 79 5.73 12.78 -11.02
CA ARG A 79 5.81 13.60 -9.81
C ARG A 79 6.56 14.90 -10.08
N PRO A 80 6.22 15.96 -9.33
CA PRO A 80 5.15 16.07 -8.33
C PRO A 80 3.74 15.88 -8.90
N SER A 81 2.90 15.10 -8.21
CA SER A 81 1.51 14.94 -8.63
C SER A 81 0.67 16.17 -8.22
N PRO A 82 -0.39 16.52 -8.96
CA PRO A 82 -1.14 17.75 -8.70
C PRO A 82 -2.03 17.64 -7.47
N LEU A 83 -2.20 18.77 -6.75
CA LEU A 83 -3.27 19.04 -5.83
C LEU A 83 -4.30 19.91 -6.52
N PHE A 84 -5.57 19.53 -6.50
CA PHE A 84 -6.67 20.28 -7.09
C PHE A 84 -7.64 20.78 -6.02
N ARG A 85 -8.20 22.00 -6.23
CA ARG A 85 -9.35 22.46 -5.49
C ARG A 85 -10.65 22.13 -6.22
N ALA A 86 -11.56 21.44 -5.56
CA ALA A 86 -12.79 20.93 -6.14
C ALA A 86 -13.96 21.93 -6.07
N ARG A 87 -13.80 23.16 -6.60
CA ARG A 87 -14.80 24.26 -6.50
C ARG A 87 -16.19 23.87 -7.02
N ARG A 88 -16.28 22.98 -8.02
CA ARG A 88 -17.58 22.50 -8.53
C ARG A 88 -18.28 21.62 -7.50
N LEU A 89 -17.52 20.79 -6.76
CA LEU A 89 -18.06 19.95 -5.70
C LEU A 89 -18.47 20.81 -4.50
N GLU A 90 -17.65 21.79 -4.10
CA GLU A 90 -17.99 22.77 -3.06
C GLU A 90 -19.36 23.44 -3.37
N LYS A 91 -19.53 23.92 -4.60
CA LYS A 91 -20.78 24.53 -5.05
C LYS A 91 -21.95 23.53 -5.10
N PHE A 92 -21.72 22.30 -5.57
CA PHE A 92 -22.75 21.27 -5.64
C PHE A 92 -23.28 20.87 -4.26
N LEU A 93 -22.37 20.81 -3.26
CA LEU A 93 -22.71 20.47 -1.88
C LEU A 93 -23.25 21.68 -1.08
N ASP A 94 -23.27 22.87 -1.67
CA ASP A 94 -23.64 24.12 -1.00
C ASP A 94 -22.91 24.30 0.35
N THR A 95 -21.60 24.06 0.35
CA THR A 95 -20.78 24.06 1.56
C THR A 95 -19.78 25.22 1.57
N PRO A 96 -19.50 25.83 2.73
CA PRO A 96 -18.41 26.81 2.88
C PRO A 96 -17.02 26.12 2.93
N ALA A 97 -16.98 24.79 3.07
CA ALA A 97 -15.72 24.06 3.16
C ALA A 97 -14.92 24.17 1.86
N LYS A 98 -13.60 24.33 1.98
CA LYS A 98 -12.68 24.26 0.87
C LYS A 98 -12.27 22.80 0.67
N ILE A 99 -12.57 22.22 -0.49
CA ILE A 99 -12.33 20.82 -0.80
C ILE A 99 -11.13 20.71 -1.75
N TYR A 100 -10.10 19.99 -1.30
CA TYR A 100 -8.92 19.68 -2.10
C TYR A 100 -8.80 18.17 -2.31
N TYR A 101 -8.19 17.74 -3.43
CA TYR A 101 -7.84 16.35 -3.65
C TYR A 101 -6.46 16.22 -4.28
N LYS A 102 -5.63 15.37 -3.67
CA LYS A 102 -4.32 14.97 -4.21
C LYS A 102 -4.55 13.88 -5.26
N TYR A 103 -4.16 14.14 -6.51
CA TYR A 103 -4.51 13.26 -7.62
C TYR A 103 -3.33 12.39 -8.05
N GLU A 104 -3.36 11.13 -7.67
CA GLU A 104 -2.35 10.11 -7.99
C GLU A 104 -2.64 9.34 -9.31
N GLY A 105 -3.73 9.63 -9.98
CA GLY A 105 -4.09 9.02 -11.28
C GLY A 105 -3.20 9.46 -12.45
N VAL A 106 -2.28 10.41 -12.23
CA VAL A 106 -1.28 10.85 -13.23
C VAL A 106 -0.13 9.87 -13.39
N SER A 107 0.02 8.89 -12.50
CA SER A 107 1.09 7.90 -12.60
C SER A 107 0.91 6.98 -13.83
N PRO A 108 1.98 6.34 -14.34
CA PRO A 108 1.91 5.45 -15.51
C PRO A 108 0.90 4.31 -15.40
N THR A 109 0.51 3.94 -14.17
CA THR A 109 -0.47 2.87 -13.92
C THR A 109 -1.79 3.36 -13.34
N GLY A 110 -1.97 4.68 -13.24
CA GLY A 110 -3.22 5.32 -12.81
C GLY A 110 -3.52 5.17 -11.32
N SER A 111 -2.51 5.05 -10.45
CA SER A 111 -2.68 4.94 -9.00
C SER A 111 -1.46 5.42 -8.21
N HIS A 112 -1.58 5.51 -6.86
CA HIS A 112 -0.46 5.83 -5.96
C HIS A 112 0.59 4.71 -5.83
N LYS A 113 0.30 3.50 -6.30
CA LYS A 113 1.14 2.32 -6.03
C LYS A 113 2.54 2.35 -6.64
N PRO A 114 2.82 3.00 -7.79
CA PRO A 114 4.19 3.17 -8.27
C PRO A 114 5.14 3.84 -7.28
N ASN A 115 4.63 4.66 -6.33
CA ASN A 115 5.44 5.30 -5.31
C ASN A 115 6.18 4.29 -4.40
N THR A 116 5.67 3.09 -4.24
CA THR A 116 6.35 2.01 -3.52
C THR A 116 6.87 0.91 -4.44
N ALA A 117 6.24 0.67 -5.60
CA ALA A 117 6.70 -0.34 -6.54
C ALA A 117 8.10 -0.04 -7.08
N VAL A 118 8.36 1.23 -7.41
CA VAL A 118 9.65 1.67 -7.93
C VAL A 118 10.79 1.47 -6.94
N PRO A 119 10.73 1.95 -5.67
CA PRO A 119 11.79 1.67 -4.71
C PRO A 119 11.90 0.19 -4.35
N GLN A 120 10.80 -0.57 -4.26
CA GLN A 120 10.90 -2.01 -4.01
C GLN A 120 11.66 -2.74 -5.13
N ALA A 121 11.38 -2.42 -6.40
CA ALA A 121 12.12 -2.99 -7.52
C ALA A 121 13.60 -2.54 -7.49
N PHE A 122 13.86 -1.25 -7.24
CA PHE A 122 15.21 -0.71 -7.14
C PHE A 122 16.04 -1.46 -6.08
N PHE A 123 15.57 -1.57 -4.84
CA PHE A 123 16.31 -2.24 -3.77
C PHE A 123 16.50 -3.73 -4.01
N ASN A 124 15.53 -4.41 -4.63
CA ASN A 124 15.72 -5.78 -5.08
C ASN A 124 16.85 -5.89 -6.12
N LYS A 125 16.90 -4.96 -7.08
CA LYS A 125 17.94 -4.92 -8.12
C LYS A 125 19.33 -4.70 -7.52
N GLU A 126 19.45 -3.75 -6.59
CA GLU A 126 20.72 -3.44 -5.90
C GLU A 126 21.26 -4.66 -5.14
N GLU A 127 20.41 -5.53 -4.61
CA GLU A 127 20.79 -6.76 -3.93
C GLU A 127 20.92 -7.97 -4.89
N GLY A 128 20.94 -7.73 -6.22
CA GLY A 128 21.16 -8.76 -7.23
C GLY A 128 19.98 -9.69 -7.48
N ILE A 129 18.79 -9.33 -7.02
CA ILE A 129 17.55 -10.08 -7.25
C ILE A 129 17.09 -9.84 -8.68
N SER A 130 16.89 -10.92 -9.42
CA SER A 130 16.44 -10.86 -10.82
C SER A 130 14.94 -11.17 -11.01
N LYS A 131 14.27 -11.67 -9.97
CA LYS A 131 12.87 -12.08 -10.03
C LYS A 131 12.09 -11.71 -8.76
N ILE A 132 10.87 -11.25 -8.95
CA ILE A 132 9.94 -10.96 -7.84
C ILE A 132 8.62 -11.67 -8.10
N PHE A 133 8.13 -12.38 -7.06
CA PHE A 133 6.76 -12.87 -6.98
C PHE A 133 5.91 -11.88 -6.19
N THR A 134 4.66 -11.73 -6.61
CA THR A 134 3.72 -10.83 -5.91
C THR A 134 2.27 -11.26 -6.13
N GLU A 135 1.41 -10.78 -5.26
CA GLU A 135 -0.03 -10.85 -5.43
C GLU A 135 -0.59 -9.57 -6.05
N THR A 136 -1.84 -9.61 -6.52
CA THR A 136 -2.64 -8.42 -6.77
C THR A 136 -4.13 -8.72 -6.64
N GLY A 137 -4.88 -7.82 -5.97
CA GLY A 137 -6.32 -7.92 -5.88
C GLY A 137 -7.00 -7.53 -7.20
N ALA A 138 -7.21 -6.22 -7.39
CA ALA A 138 -7.88 -5.65 -8.57
C ALA A 138 -6.92 -5.31 -9.74
N GLY A 139 -5.63 -5.60 -9.60
CA GLY A 139 -4.60 -5.40 -10.63
C GLY A 139 -3.77 -4.13 -10.51
N GLN A 140 -4.12 -3.17 -9.64
CA GLN A 140 -3.35 -1.92 -9.53
C GLN A 140 -1.92 -2.15 -9.03
N TRP A 141 -1.76 -3.03 -8.04
CA TRP A 141 -0.43 -3.34 -7.51
C TRP A 141 0.41 -4.10 -8.54
N GLY A 142 -0.12 -5.19 -9.11
CA GLY A 142 0.58 -5.96 -10.13
C GLY A 142 1.02 -5.09 -11.32
N SER A 143 0.15 -4.19 -11.81
CA SER A 143 0.51 -3.25 -12.88
C SER A 143 1.66 -2.31 -12.48
N SER A 144 1.66 -1.84 -11.22
CA SER A 144 2.69 -0.91 -10.73
C SER A 144 4.04 -1.60 -10.56
N LEU A 145 4.04 -2.85 -10.07
CA LEU A 145 5.27 -3.61 -9.93
C LEU A 145 5.80 -4.09 -11.30
N ALA A 146 4.90 -4.46 -12.23
CA ALA A 146 5.29 -4.78 -13.61
C ALA A 146 5.99 -3.59 -14.29
N PHE A 147 5.44 -2.38 -14.15
CA PHE A 147 6.07 -1.15 -14.63
C PHE A 147 7.46 -0.95 -14.01
N ALA A 148 7.60 -1.07 -12.70
CA ALA A 148 8.88 -0.93 -12.01
C ALA A 148 9.88 -2.03 -12.40
N GLY A 149 9.42 -3.27 -12.54
CA GLY A 149 10.25 -4.39 -13.00
C GLY A 149 10.82 -4.17 -14.40
N GLN A 150 10.02 -3.63 -15.31
CA GLN A 150 10.47 -3.26 -16.67
C GLN A 150 11.61 -2.24 -16.62
N ILE A 151 11.52 -1.23 -15.74
CA ILE A 151 12.54 -0.17 -15.63
C ILE A 151 13.86 -0.73 -15.11
N PHE A 152 13.82 -1.58 -14.07
CA PHE A 152 15.02 -2.09 -13.41
C PHE A 152 15.48 -3.46 -13.94
N GLY A 153 14.82 -4.01 -14.95
CA GLY A 153 15.17 -5.30 -15.55
C GLY A 153 14.99 -6.47 -14.57
N ILE A 154 13.86 -6.50 -13.87
CA ILE A 154 13.46 -7.57 -12.95
C ILE A 154 12.25 -8.31 -13.52
N ASP A 155 12.30 -9.62 -13.54
CA ASP A 155 11.17 -10.47 -13.92
C ASP A 155 10.08 -10.43 -12.84
N ILE A 156 8.84 -10.14 -13.24
CA ILE A 156 7.70 -10.04 -12.33
C ILE A 156 6.69 -11.15 -12.62
N GLU A 157 6.38 -11.95 -11.58
CA GLU A 157 5.33 -12.96 -11.60
C GLU A 157 4.21 -12.56 -10.66
N VAL A 158 2.99 -12.43 -11.19
CA VAL A 158 1.85 -11.87 -10.46
C VAL A 158 0.75 -12.92 -10.30
N PHE A 159 0.35 -13.18 -9.05
CA PHE A 159 -0.86 -13.94 -8.72
C PHE A 159 -2.03 -12.97 -8.53
N MET A 160 -2.97 -12.97 -9.45
CA MET A 160 -4.12 -12.06 -9.43
C MET A 160 -5.37 -12.78 -8.97
N VAL A 161 -6.09 -12.21 -8.01
CA VAL A 161 -7.36 -12.74 -7.51
C VAL A 161 -8.28 -13.08 -8.68
N LYS A 162 -8.74 -14.35 -8.77
CA LYS A 162 -9.43 -14.93 -9.93
C LYS A 162 -10.64 -14.11 -10.39
N VAL A 163 -11.52 -13.70 -9.49
CA VAL A 163 -12.69 -12.90 -9.86
C VAL A 163 -12.30 -11.57 -10.54
N SER A 164 -11.19 -10.97 -10.12
CA SER A 164 -10.67 -9.74 -10.75
C SER A 164 -9.93 -10.03 -12.06
N PHE A 165 -9.23 -11.15 -12.13
CA PHE A 165 -8.56 -11.59 -13.35
C PHE A 165 -9.56 -11.78 -14.51
N ASP A 166 -10.71 -12.40 -14.21
CA ASP A 166 -11.77 -12.66 -15.18
C ASP A 166 -12.51 -11.35 -15.56
N HIS A 167 -12.83 -10.49 -14.58
CA HIS A 167 -13.61 -9.27 -14.81
C HIS A 167 -12.81 -8.08 -15.33
N LYS A 168 -11.48 -8.11 -15.24
CA LYS A 168 -10.60 -6.97 -15.60
C LYS A 168 -9.46 -7.39 -16.52
N PRO A 169 -9.77 -7.87 -17.74
CA PRO A 169 -8.75 -8.38 -18.68
C PRO A 169 -7.70 -7.34 -19.05
N TYR A 170 -8.07 -6.05 -19.08
CA TYR A 170 -7.14 -4.96 -19.40
C TYR A 170 -6.01 -4.79 -18.35
N ARG A 171 -6.23 -5.16 -17.09
CA ARG A 171 -5.16 -5.15 -16.09
C ARG A 171 -4.10 -6.21 -16.37
N LYS A 172 -4.51 -7.42 -16.78
CA LYS A 172 -3.60 -8.46 -17.24
C LYS A 172 -2.80 -8.00 -18.45
N LEU A 173 -3.49 -7.44 -19.47
CA LEU A 173 -2.82 -6.94 -20.68
C LEU A 173 -1.81 -5.84 -20.35
N MET A 174 -2.14 -4.93 -19.42
CA MET A 174 -1.22 -3.90 -18.95
C MET A 174 0.03 -4.48 -18.28
N MET A 175 -0.14 -5.47 -17.40
CA MET A 175 1.00 -6.17 -16.78
C MET A 175 1.88 -6.86 -17.83
N GLN A 176 1.27 -7.54 -18.79
CA GLN A 176 1.97 -8.19 -19.89
C GLN A 176 2.69 -7.21 -20.82
N SER A 177 2.13 -6.01 -21.06
CA SER A 177 2.79 -4.97 -21.86
C SER A 177 4.04 -4.42 -21.18
N PHE A 178 4.14 -4.52 -19.85
CA PHE A 178 5.34 -4.24 -19.06
C PHE A 178 6.25 -5.47 -18.85
N GLY A 179 5.97 -6.59 -19.55
CA GLY A 179 6.80 -7.80 -19.51
C GLY A 179 6.54 -8.75 -18.35
N ALA A 180 5.54 -8.49 -17.50
CA ALA A 180 5.20 -9.37 -16.39
C ALA A 180 4.30 -10.54 -16.80
N ASN A 181 4.43 -11.67 -16.12
CA ASN A 181 3.48 -12.78 -16.19
C ASN A 181 2.39 -12.58 -15.14
N CYS A 182 1.14 -12.88 -15.52
CA CYS A 182 -0.02 -12.73 -14.64
C CYS A 182 -0.89 -13.98 -14.67
N HIS A 183 -1.06 -14.60 -13.50
CA HIS A 183 -1.78 -15.86 -13.29
C HIS A 183 -3.03 -15.62 -12.44
N ALA A 184 -4.13 -16.32 -12.76
CA ALA A 184 -5.29 -16.32 -11.88
C ALA A 184 -4.97 -17.08 -10.59
N SER A 185 -5.41 -16.56 -9.45
CA SER A 185 -5.23 -17.17 -8.12
C SER A 185 -6.60 -17.49 -7.50
N PRO A 186 -6.82 -18.76 -7.04
CA PRO A 186 -5.86 -19.86 -6.95
C PRO A 186 -5.45 -20.43 -8.33
N SER A 187 -4.21 -20.97 -8.39
CA SER A 187 -3.59 -21.49 -9.60
C SER A 187 -3.05 -22.91 -9.42
N ASN A 188 -2.71 -23.57 -10.53
CA ASN A 188 -2.02 -24.87 -10.52
C ASN A 188 -0.48 -24.76 -10.40
N LEU A 189 0.04 -23.57 -10.14
CA LEU A 189 1.48 -23.31 -10.05
C LEU A 189 2.06 -23.55 -8.66
N THR A 190 1.19 -23.63 -7.65
CA THR A 190 1.57 -23.81 -6.24
C THR A 190 0.82 -24.99 -5.63
N ASP A 191 1.38 -25.59 -4.58
CA ASP A 191 0.69 -26.70 -3.89
C ASP A 191 -0.57 -26.20 -3.17
N PHE A 192 -0.48 -24.98 -2.60
CA PHE A 192 -1.63 -24.36 -1.94
C PHE A 192 -2.78 -24.07 -2.92
N GLY A 193 -2.46 -23.49 -4.09
CA GLY A 193 -3.44 -23.23 -5.14
C GLY A 193 -4.05 -24.51 -5.68
N ASN A 194 -3.24 -25.55 -5.97
CA ASN A 194 -3.70 -26.87 -6.38
C ASN A 194 -4.69 -27.49 -5.37
N LYS A 195 -4.36 -27.44 -4.09
CA LYS A 195 -5.24 -27.94 -3.02
C LYS A 195 -6.61 -27.24 -3.07
N LEU A 196 -6.61 -25.91 -3.10
CA LEU A 196 -7.87 -25.14 -3.14
C LEU A 196 -8.72 -25.42 -4.37
N LEU A 197 -8.09 -25.57 -5.54
CA LEU A 197 -8.78 -25.91 -6.79
C LEU A 197 -9.32 -27.34 -6.81
N SER A 198 -8.65 -28.29 -6.12
CA SER A 198 -9.16 -29.65 -5.94
C SER A 198 -10.38 -29.72 -5.02
N GLU A 199 -10.44 -28.84 -4.01
CA GLU A 199 -11.58 -28.72 -3.09
C GLU A 199 -12.75 -27.94 -3.71
N ASN A 200 -12.45 -26.87 -4.46
CA ASN A 200 -13.43 -26.04 -5.15
C ASN A 200 -12.84 -25.45 -6.45
N PRO A 201 -13.12 -26.06 -7.62
CA PRO A 201 -12.63 -25.56 -8.92
C PRO A 201 -13.10 -24.14 -9.26
N ASP A 202 -14.24 -23.71 -8.73
CA ASP A 202 -14.84 -22.39 -8.95
C ASP A 202 -14.47 -21.37 -7.87
N ASN A 203 -13.43 -21.64 -7.07
CA ASN A 203 -12.98 -20.73 -6.01
C ASN A 203 -12.68 -19.33 -6.62
N PRO A 204 -13.35 -18.25 -6.14
CA PRO A 204 -13.22 -16.91 -6.71
C PRO A 204 -11.87 -16.24 -6.38
N GLY A 205 -11.10 -16.85 -5.50
CA GLY A 205 -9.87 -16.29 -4.97
C GLY A 205 -10.09 -15.18 -3.93
N SER A 206 -9.04 -14.94 -3.17
CA SER A 206 -8.94 -13.79 -2.26
C SER A 206 -7.52 -13.24 -2.28
N LEU A 207 -7.31 -12.05 -1.72
CA LEU A 207 -5.97 -11.51 -1.61
C LEU A 207 -5.08 -12.37 -0.70
N GLY A 208 -5.64 -12.92 0.39
CA GLY A 208 -4.93 -13.87 1.26
C GLY A 208 -4.48 -15.14 0.55
N ILE A 209 -5.28 -15.67 -0.38
CA ILE A 209 -4.89 -16.81 -1.23
C ILE A 209 -3.75 -16.42 -2.16
N ALA A 210 -3.88 -15.30 -2.87
CA ALA A 210 -2.86 -14.83 -3.81
C ALA A 210 -1.51 -14.52 -3.12
N ILE A 211 -1.54 -13.99 -1.89
CA ILE A 211 -0.35 -13.80 -1.05
C ILE A 211 0.28 -15.17 -0.73
N SER A 212 -0.51 -16.16 -0.30
CA SER A 212 -0.01 -17.50 -0.01
C SER A 212 0.72 -18.12 -1.19
N GLU A 213 0.16 -18.03 -2.38
CA GLU A 213 0.77 -18.56 -3.61
C GLU A 213 2.08 -17.82 -3.95
N ALA A 214 2.09 -16.49 -3.85
CA ALA A 214 3.29 -15.69 -4.11
C ALA A 214 4.43 -16.01 -3.13
N ILE A 215 4.10 -16.18 -1.84
CA ILE A 215 5.07 -16.54 -0.80
C ILE A 215 5.59 -17.96 -1.01
N GLU A 216 4.72 -18.92 -1.29
CA GLU A 216 5.12 -20.29 -1.58
C GLU A 216 6.09 -20.33 -2.77
N ALA A 217 5.79 -19.64 -3.86
CA ALA A 217 6.64 -19.54 -5.03
C ALA A 217 8.00 -18.90 -4.70
N THR A 218 7.99 -17.84 -3.85
CA THR A 218 9.20 -17.17 -3.39
C THR A 218 10.09 -18.14 -2.59
N VAL A 219 9.53 -18.80 -1.59
CA VAL A 219 10.27 -19.74 -0.73
C VAL A 219 10.83 -20.91 -1.56
N LYS A 220 10.02 -21.49 -2.46
CA LYS A 220 10.46 -22.57 -3.37
C LYS A 220 11.55 -22.15 -4.35
N SER A 221 11.73 -20.85 -4.59
CA SER A 221 12.82 -20.37 -5.45
C SER A 221 14.22 -20.59 -4.88
N GLY A 222 14.34 -20.95 -3.60
CA GLY A 222 15.62 -21.18 -2.94
C GLY A 222 16.50 -19.93 -2.86
N GLY A 223 15.91 -18.76 -2.63
CA GLY A 223 16.60 -17.47 -2.53
C GLY A 223 16.87 -16.75 -3.84
N LYS A 224 16.45 -17.32 -4.99
CA LYS A 224 16.64 -16.71 -6.32
C LYS A 224 15.64 -15.60 -6.61
N ALA A 225 14.55 -15.54 -5.86
CA ALA A 225 13.51 -14.54 -5.99
C ALA A 225 13.12 -13.98 -4.62
N LYS A 226 12.51 -12.81 -4.62
CA LYS A 226 11.91 -12.16 -3.45
C LYS A 226 10.43 -11.93 -3.66
N TYR A 227 9.76 -11.59 -2.58
CA TYR A 227 8.36 -11.18 -2.54
C TYR A 227 8.25 -9.67 -2.39
N SER A 228 7.25 -9.07 -3.01
CA SER A 228 6.91 -7.66 -2.83
C SER A 228 5.41 -7.50 -2.67
N LEU A 229 4.99 -6.50 -1.89
CA LEU A 229 3.58 -6.20 -1.66
C LEU A 229 3.29 -4.70 -1.70
N GLY A 230 2.06 -4.35 -2.02
CA GLY A 230 1.64 -2.97 -2.30
C GLY A 230 0.94 -2.24 -1.17
N SER A 231 0.95 -2.77 0.07
CA SER A 231 0.32 -2.16 1.24
C SER A 231 0.79 -2.85 2.53
N VAL A 232 0.27 -2.44 3.69
CA VAL A 232 0.36 -3.08 5.02
C VAL A 232 1.69 -2.85 5.74
N LEU A 233 2.85 -3.14 5.14
CA LEU A 233 4.15 -3.02 5.79
C LEU A 233 4.61 -1.56 5.90
N GLY A 234 5.41 -1.28 6.91
CA GLY A 234 5.86 0.07 7.26
C GLY A 234 6.64 0.75 6.14
N HIS A 235 7.59 0.05 5.50
CA HIS A 235 8.33 0.60 4.38
C HIS A 235 7.41 0.97 3.20
N VAL A 236 6.33 0.20 2.96
CA VAL A 236 5.35 0.52 1.92
C VAL A 236 4.62 1.81 2.24
N LEU A 237 4.14 1.96 3.48
CA LEU A 237 3.44 3.18 3.93
C LEU A 237 4.37 4.39 3.91
N MET A 238 5.62 4.20 4.32
CA MET A 238 6.66 5.22 4.29
C MET A 238 6.94 5.71 2.87
N HIS A 239 7.12 4.83 1.89
CA HIS A 239 7.30 5.23 0.49
C HIS A 239 6.13 6.09 -0.03
N GLN A 240 4.92 5.83 0.45
CA GLN A 240 3.74 6.62 0.05
C GLN A 240 3.73 8.03 0.64
N THR A 241 4.52 8.31 1.69
CA THR A 241 4.55 9.64 2.33
C THR A 241 5.07 10.76 1.44
N ILE A 242 5.69 10.44 0.30
CA ILE A 242 5.98 11.43 -0.75
C ILE A 242 4.72 12.21 -1.14
N ASN A 243 3.55 11.57 -1.10
CA ASN A 243 2.25 12.16 -1.35
C ASN A 243 1.91 13.29 -0.37
N GLY A 244 2.02 13.00 0.93
CA GLY A 244 1.75 13.95 1.99
C GLY A 244 2.80 15.06 2.04
N ASN A 245 4.08 14.73 1.81
CA ASN A 245 5.15 15.72 1.74
C ASN A 245 4.91 16.76 0.63
N GLU A 246 4.50 16.29 -0.57
CA GLU A 246 4.10 17.21 -1.65
C GLU A 246 2.83 18.00 -1.28
N ALA A 247 1.84 17.33 -0.67
CA ALA A 247 0.57 17.97 -0.32
C ALA A 247 0.75 19.11 0.68
N ILE A 248 1.64 18.97 1.68
CA ILE A 248 1.98 20.05 2.62
C ILE A 248 2.46 21.29 1.85
N MET A 249 3.45 21.14 0.98
CA MET A 249 3.98 22.26 0.20
C MET A 249 2.93 22.87 -0.76
N GLN A 250 2.05 22.02 -1.30
CA GLN A 250 0.97 22.49 -2.20
C GLN A 250 -0.14 23.21 -1.43
N MET A 251 -0.43 22.82 -0.19
CA MET A 251 -1.35 23.55 0.68
C MET A 251 -0.77 24.91 1.08
N GLU A 252 0.54 25.00 1.34
CA GLU A 252 1.23 26.29 1.53
C GLU A 252 1.11 27.19 0.29
N MET A 253 1.28 26.64 -0.93
CA MET A 253 1.04 27.39 -2.18
C MET A 253 -0.41 27.89 -2.29
N ALA A 254 -1.37 27.14 -1.77
CA ALA A 254 -2.77 27.52 -1.74
C ALA A 254 -3.07 28.61 -0.68
N GLY A 255 -2.12 28.88 0.24
CA GLY A 255 -2.33 29.73 1.40
C GLY A 255 -3.35 29.13 2.37
N ASP A 256 -3.33 27.80 2.52
CA ASP A 256 -4.32 27.03 3.28
C ASP A 256 -3.66 25.88 4.04
N TYR A 257 -4.38 25.27 5.00
CA TYR A 257 -3.97 24.08 5.73
C TYR A 257 -5.22 23.22 5.99
N PRO A 258 -5.14 21.88 5.93
CA PRO A 258 -6.33 21.06 6.09
C PRO A 258 -6.79 21.00 7.55
N ASP A 259 -8.09 21.15 7.78
CA ASP A 259 -8.74 20.82 9.05
C ASP A 259 -9.08 19.33 9.12
N ILE A 260 -9.37 18.73 7.95
CA ILE A 260 -9.77 17.32 7.84
C ILE A 260 -9.02 16.68 6.66
N ILE A 261 -8.47 15.49 6.89
CA ILE A 261 -7.92 14.63 5.83
C ILE A 261 -8.80 13.39 5.70
N VAL A 262 -9.25 13.11 4.48
CA VAL A 262 -10.06 11.93 4.16
C VAL A 262 -9.30 11.03 3.20
N GLY A 263 -9.24 9.73 3.48
CA GLY A 263 -8.60 8.76 2.60
C GLY A 263 -9.21 7.38 2.67
N CYS A 264 -9.14 6.63 1.57
CA CYS A 264 -9.62 5.26 1.55
C CYS A 264 -8.62 4.29 2.21
N THR A 265 -9.16 3.25 2.85
CA THR A 265 -8.38 2.22 3.54
C THR A 265 -8.71 0.83 3.01
N GLY A 266 -7.69 0.17 2.42
CA GLY A 266 -7.64 -1.28 2.28
C GLY A 266 -6.62 -1.80 3.29
N GLY A 267 -5.36 -2.03 2.88
CA GLY A 267 -4.25 -2.30 3.81
C GLY A 267 -3.62 -1.04 4.45
N GLY A 268 -4.10 0.17 4.11
CA GLY A 268 -3.70 1.44 4.76
C GLY A 268 -2.77 2.35 3.95
N SER A 269 -2.15 1.89 2.87
CA SER A 269 -1.09 2.65 2.17
C SER A 269 -1.56 3.99 1.57
N ASN A 270 -2.81 4.06 1.08
CA ASN A 270 -3.34 5.30 0.50
C ASN A 270 -3.52 6.39 1.57
N LEU A 271 -4.26 6.09 2.63
CA LEU A 271 -4.50 7.04 3.72
C LEU A 271 -3.18 7.45 4.40
N SER A 272 -2.34 6.46 4.77
CA SER A 272 -1.07 6.72 5.47
C SER A 272 -0.11 7.59 4.65
N GLY A 273 -0.01 7.34 3.35
CA GLY A 273 0.86 8.13 2.47
C GLY A 273 0.49 9.61 2.44
N LEU A 274 -0.80 9.92 2.49
CA LEU A 274 -1.25 11.30 2.54
C LEU A 274 -1.14 11.88 3.96
N MET A 275 -1.62 11.16 4.98
CA MET A 275 -1.85 11.75 6.29
C MET A 275 -0.65 11.69 7.24
N PHE A 276 0.28 10.72 7.11
CA PHE A 276 1.41 10.59 8.06
C PHE A 276 2.28 11.84 8.15
N PRO A 277 2.67 12.54 7.07
CA PRO A 277 3.43 13.77 7.19
C PRO A 277 2.68 14.87 7.98
N PHE A 278 1.38 15.03 7.78
CA PHE A 278 0.55 15.97 8.54
C PHE A 278 0.40 15.54 9.99
N LEU A 279 0.13 14.26 10.25
CA LEU A 279 0.06 13.71 11.60
C LEU A 279 1.39 13.90 12.34
N GLY A 280 2.52 13.69 11.66
CA GLY A 280 3.83 13.95 12.23
C GLY A 280 4.04 15.41 12.63
N GLN A 281 3.55 16.35 11.83
CA GLN A 281 3.55 17.77 12.24
C GLN A 281 2.71 17.99 13.48
N GLN A 282 1.50 17.42 13.55
CA GLN A 282 0.64 17.50 14.74
C GLN A 282 1.29 16.88 15.98
N LEU A 283 1.90 15.69 15.88
CA LEU A 283 2.58 15.01 16.98
C LEU A 283 3.76 15.83 17.54
N ARG A 284 4.39 16.65 16.71
CA ARG A 284 5.45 17.60 17.10
C ARG A 284 4.92 18.98 17.57
N GLY A 285 3.62 19.09 17.86
CA GLY A 285 3.00 20.32 18.36
C GLY A 285 2.46 21.26 17.28
N GLY A 286 2.35 20.80 16.03
CA GLY A 286 1.70 21.53 14.95
C GLY A 286 0.18 21.57 15.06
N GLN A 287 -0.46 22.14 14.03
CA GLN A 287 -1.92 22.28 13.99
C GLN A 287 -2.62 20.92 14.07
N LYS A 288 -3.68 20.84 14.87
CA LYS A 288 -4.54 19.67 14.95
C LYS A 288 -5.32 19.49 13.65
N ILE A 289 -5.40 18.27 13.18
CA ILE A 289 -6.21 17.85 12.04
C ILE A 289 -7.08 16.65 12.45
N ASP A 290 -8.27 16.57 11.89
CA ASP A 290 -9.09 15.38 11.99
C ASP A 290 -8.81 14.46 10.80
N ILE A 291 -8.69 13.16 11.05
CA ILE A 291 -8.35 12.17 10.01
C ILE A 291 -9.48 11.16 9.91
N ILE A 292 -10.02 11.00 8.69
CA ILE A 292 -11.15 10.10 8.40
C ILE A 292 -10.69 9.01 7.45
N GLY A 293 -10.68 7.77 7.93
CA GLY A 293 -10.44 6.58 7.12
C GLY A 293 -11.74 6.00 6.58
N CYS A 294 -11.86 5.87 5.24
CA CYS A 294 -13.04 5.30 4.59
C CYS A 294 -12.73 3.89 4.10
N GLU A 295 -13.56 2.92 4.46
CA GLU A 295 -13.43 1.53 4.02
C GLU A 295 -14.75 0.99 3.44
N PRO A 296 -14.73 -0.06 2.59
CA PRO A 296 -15.96 -0.65 2.07
C PRO A 296 -16.68 -1.48 3.15
N ALA A 297 -17.99 -1.34 3.24
CA ALA A 297 -18.84 -2.13 4.15
C ALA A 297 -18.72 -3.65 3.93
N SER A 298 -18.29 -4.07 2.73
CA SER A 298 -18.04 -5.48 2.37
C SER A 298 -16.71 -6.03 2.88
N CYS A 299 -15.80 -5.16 3.38
CA CYS A 299 -14.50 -5.56 3.94
C CYS A 299 -14.08 -4.58 5.06
N PRO A 300 -14.84 -4.54 6.17
CA PRO A 300 -14.76 -3.50 7.20
C PRO A 300 -13.71 -3.84 8.26
N SER A 301 -12.42 -3.88 7.87
CA SER A 301 -11.34 -4.30 8.76
C SER A 301 -11.13 -3.36 9.95
N PHE A 302 -11.30 -2.06 9.78
CA PHE A 302 -11.20 -1.08 10.88
C PHE A 302 -12.44 -1.04 11.77
N THR A 303 -13.63 -0.98 11.15
CA THR A 303 -14.87 -0.74 11.91
C THR A 303 -15.42 -2.00 12.57
N LYS A 304 -15.19 -3.18 12.00
CA LYS A 304 -15.71 -4.48 12.52
C LYS A 304 -14.61 -5.52 12.79
N GLY A 305 -13.37 -5.26 12.34
CA GLY A 305 -12.24 -6.15 12.62
C GLY A 305 -11.79 -6.09 14.08
N LYS A 306 -11.13 -7.15 14.53
CA LYS A 306 -10.52 -7.23 15.86
C LYS A 306 -9.07 -6.75 15.81
N TYR A 307 -8.63 -6.01 16.80
CA TYR A 307 -7.21 -5.67 16.94
C TYR A 307 -6.47 -6.84 17.60
N ALA A 308 -5.86 -7.68 16.78
CA ALA A 308 -5.23 -8.94 17.19
C ALA A 308 -4.00 -9.25 16.33
N TYR A 309 -3.16 -10.19 16.80
CA TYR A 309 -2.16 -10.81 15.96
C TYR A 309 -2.81 -11.74 14.94
N ASP A 310 -2.50 -11.55 13.68
CA ASP A 310 -3.01 -12.39 12.60
C ASP A 310 -1.96 -12.50 11.46
N HIS A 311 -2.13 -13.50 10.62
CA HIS A 311 -1.29 -13.71 9.44
C HIS A 311 -1.72 -12.80 8.28
N GLY A 312 -0.77 -12.39 7.47
CA GLY A 312 -1.03 -11.63 6.25
C GLY A 312 -1.63 -12.47 5.12
N ASP A 313 -1.54 -13.81 5.22
CA ASP A 313 -1.91 -14.77 4.20
C ASP A 313 -2.78 -15.90 4.74
N MET A 314 -3.55 -16.55 3.85
CA MET A 314 -4.50 -17.61 4.23
C MET A 314 -3.78 -18.92 4.63
N ALA A 315 -2.66 -19.24 4.02
CA ALA A 315 -1.86 -20.42 4.37
C ALA A 315 -1.07 -20.27 5.67
N LYS A 316 -1.09 -19.07 6.29
CA LYS A 316 -0.42 -18.76 7.57
C LYS A 316 1.10 -18.93 7.54
N MET A 317 1.70 -18.62 6.39
CA MET A 317 3.15 -18.68 6.17
C MET A 317 3.86 -17.38 6.57
N THR A 318 3.14 -16.25 6.56
CA THR A 318 3.70 -14.96 6.96
C THR A 318 3.86 -14.83 8.46
N PRO A 319 4.80 -13.98 8.96
CA PRO A 319 4.79 -13.53 10.34
C PRO A 319 3.43 -12.99 10.77
N LEU A 320 3.10 -13.17 12.06
CA LEU A 320 1.91 -12.53 12.63
C LEU A 320 2.22 -11.07 12.91
N ILE A 321 1.30 -10.21 12.51
CA ILE A 321 1.35 -8.77 12.81
C ILE A 321 0.13 -8.36 13.61
N LYS A 322 0.34 -7.45 14.58
CA LYS A 322 -0.76 -6.92 15.39
C LYS A 322 -1.50 -5.86 14.59
N MET A 323 -2.71 -6.19 14.15
CA MET A 323 -3.48 -5.34 13.24
C MET A 323 -4.98 -5.47 13.48
N HIS A 324 -5.76 -4.53 12.95
CA HIS A 324 -7.19 -4.75 12.79
C HIS A 324 -7.41 -5.78 11.68
N THR A 325 -8.11 -6.86 11.99
CA THR A 325 -8.29 -7.98 11.06
C THR A 325 -9.69 -8.57 11.13
N LEU A 326 -10.17 -9.03 9.99
CA LEU A 326 -11.40 -9.85 9.84
C LEU A 326 -11.10 -11.36 9.93
N GLY A 327 -9.81 -11.72 10.05
CA GLY A 327 -9.31 -13.09 10.00
C GLY A 327 -8.61 -13.41 8.69
N SER A 328 -7.46 -14.10 8.74
CA SER A 328 -6.66 -14.44 7.55
C SER A 328 -7.38 -15.39 6.57
N ASP A 329 -8.43 -16.06 7.01
CA ASP A 329 -9.32 -16.91 6.23
C ASP A 329 -10.57 -16.18 5.68
N PHE A 330 -10.72 -14.87 5.95
CA PHE A 330 -11.83 -14.07 5.45
C PHE A 330 -11.85 -14.00 3.94
N LEU A 331 -12.97 -14.35 3.34
CA LEU A 331 -13.24 -14.25 1.90
C LEU A 331 -14.20 -13.07 1.65
N PRO A 332 -13.71 -11.95 1.12
CA PRO A 332 -14.59 -10.80 0.82
C PRO A 332 -15.57 -11.16 -0.31
N PRO A 333 -16.82 -10.64 -0.26
CA PRO A 333 -17.80 -10.83 -1.31
C PRO A 333 -17.24 -10.44 -2.69
N ALA A 334 -17.72 -11.08 -3.76
CA ALA A 334 -17.28 -10.84 -5.14
C ALA A 334 -17.84 -9.53 -5.73
N ASN A 335 -17.80 -8.43 -4.97
CA ASN A 335 -18.19 -7.10 -5.42
C ASN A 335 -16.98 -6.26 -5.86
N HIS A 336 -17.21 -5.17 -6.58
CA HIS A 336 -16.17 -4.27 -7.00
C HIS A 336 -15.81 -3.28 -5.89
N SER A 337 -14.61 -3.41 -5.30
CA SER A 337 -14.04 -2.47 -4.32
C SER A 337 -12.57 -2.25 -4.62
N GLY A 338 -12.28 -1.54 -5.69
CA GLY A 338 -10.97 -1.37 -6.35
C GLY A 338 -9.74 -1.26 -5.45
N GLY A 339 -9.16 -2.38 -4.98
CA GLY A 339 -7.98 -2.43 -4.12
C GLY A 339 -8.27 -2.36 -2.62
N LEU A 340 -9.56 -2.41 -2.20
CA LEU A 340 -9.99 -2.29 -0.80
C LEU A 340 -10.57 -3.62 -0.25
N ARG A 341 -10.06 -4.78 -0.67
CA ARG A 341 -10.57 -6.11 -0.32
C ARG A 341 -9.49 -6.95 0.37
N TYR A 342 -8.91 -6.43 1.43
CA TYR A 342 -7.91 -7.12 2.25
C TYR A 342 -8.41 -7.26 3.68
N HIS A 343 -8.22 -8.44 4.27
CA HIS A 343 -8.74 -8.78 5.60
C HIS A 343 -8.04 -8.03 6.74
N GLY A 344 -6.83 -7.51 6.53
CA GLY A 344 -5.99 -6.92 7.56
C GLY A 344 -5.57 -5.48 7.24
N MET A 345 -5.28 -4.73 8.29
CA MET A 345 -4.82 -3.33 8.22
C MET A 345 -3.34 -3.26 8.59
N SER A 346 -2.63 -2.26 8.08
CA SER A 346 -1.25 -1.99 8.50
C SER A 346 -1.10 -1.92 10.01
N TYR A 347 -0.05 -2.55 10.53
CA TYR A 347 0.28 -2.52 11.95
C TYR A 347 0.83 -1.15 12.42
N HIS A 348 1.25 -0.28 11.50
CA HIS A 348 1.57 1.12 11.81
C HIS A 348 0.31 1.99 11.89
N LEU A 349 -0.67 1.73 11.02
CA LEU A 349 -1.91 2.50 11.00
C LEU A 349 -2.90 2.04 12.10
N SER A 350 -2.88 0.77 12.45
CA SER A 350 -3.80 0.22 13.46
C SER A 350 -3.70 0.89 14.85
N PRO A 351 -2.51 1.14 15.45
CA PRO A 351 -2.42 1.87 16.70
C PRO A 351 -2.90 3.33 16.59
N VAL A 352 -2.61 3.99 15.47
CA VAL A 352 -2.99 5.38 15.21
C VAL A 352 -4.53 5.53 15.18
N SER A 353 -5.27 4.50 14.78
CA SER A 353 -6.72 4.53 14.73
C SER A 353 -7.40 4.78 16.07
N TYR A 354 -6.80 4.35 17.17
CA TYR A 354 -7.36 4.55 18.52
C TYR A 354 -7.16 5.96 19.07
N THR A 355 -6.22 6.71 18.53
CA THR A 355 -5.77 7.97 19.12
C THR A 355 -5.98 9.17 18.20
N HIS A 356 -5.99 8.99 16.88
CA HIS A 356 -5.92 10.08 15.92
C HIS A 356 -6.87 9.94 14.71
N LEU A 357 -7.60 8.83 14.59
CA LEU A 357 -8.49 8.58 13.46
C LEU A 357 -9.96 8.60 13.91
N THR A 358 -10.79 9.31 13.16
CA THR A 358 -12.25 9.12 13.19
C THR A 358 -12.61 8.12 12.10
N LEU A 359 -13.19 6.99 12.48
CA LEU A 359 -13.69 6.00 11.53
C LEU A 359 -15.18 6.28 11.30
N PRO A 360 -15.63 6.62 10.08
CA PRO A 360 -17.04 6.66 9.80
C PRO A 360 -17.62 5.25 10.00
N THR A 361 -18.79 5.18 10.60
CA THR A 361 -19.53 3.92 10.71
C THR A 361 -19.90 3.46 9.30
N SER A 362 -19.81 2.14 9.06
CA SER A 362 -20.09 1.48 7.77
C SER A 362 -21.53 1.69 7.26
N ASP A 363 -22.37 2.38 8.00
CA ASP A 363 -23.79 2.61 7.69
C ASP A 363 -24.02 3.86 6.83
N LEU A 364 -22.96 4.55 6.41
CA LEU A 364 -23.02 5.77 5.62
C LEU A 364 -22.49 5.63 4.17
N VAL A 365 -22.19 4.43 3.70
CA VAL A 365 -21.75 4.19 2.31
C VAL A 365 -22.55 3.07 1.68
#